data_6a536b32f9dfe2ddf5f7912409e03fb3
#
_entry.id   6a536b32f9dfe2ddf5f7912409e03fb3
#
_cell.length_a   1.000
_cell.length_b   1.000
_cell.length_c   1.000
_cell.angle_alpha   90.00
_cell.angle_beta   90.00
_cell.angle_gamma   90.00
#
_symmetry.space_group_name_H-M   'P 1'
#
loop_
_entity.id
_entity.type
_entity.pdbx_description
1 polymer ?
#
loop_
_entity_poly.entity_id
_entity_poly.type
_entity_poly.pdbx_seq_one_letter_code
_entity_poly.pdbx_strand_id
1 'polypeptide(L)'
;MAIDPRVLEAPTVLAPPSGARVERDLVYRIEGERVLRLDLYRPAHVDLAPPVFLVNGDASEEVIATAKDWGVYRSYGEHLAAQGLVGVPFNHRSTNRGEATDAAAADVRSAIAFVRDHANELGVDRGRVGVWVFSAGGPFGLAPLLQQRPDWLRCAAGFYMFWDLAPFRDSLRPPIEERIRRWSCVTALDAEMPDLPPLLLARAGRDGAAALEGADTFIRRARQRGVDLTVLDHPTGQHGFDTRDDDERSREIIRETLDFFVRNLSE
;
A
#
# COMPACT_ATOMS: atom_id res chain seq x y z
N MET A 1 -14.26 18.41 2.40
CA MET A 1 -13.96 19.08 1.13
C MET A 1 -14.02 17.99 0.06
N ALA A 2 -14.86 18.13 -0.96
CA ALA A 2 -14.93 17.12 -2.03
C ALA A 2 -13.60 17.09 -2.79
N ILE A 3 -13.07 15.90 -3.06
CA ILE A 3 -11.88 15.74 -3.89
C ILE A 3 -12.28 16.03 -5.34
N ASP A 4 -11.47 16.83 -6.05
CA ASP A 4 -11.69 17.09 -7.47
C ASP A 4 -11.65 15.75 -8.24
N PRO A 5 -12.70 15.38 -8.99
CA PRO A 5 -12.73 14.13 -9.76
C PRO A 5 -11.53 13.95 -10.70
N ARG A 6 -10.97 15.05 -11.22
CA ARG A 6 -9.78 15.01 -12.08
C ARG A 6 -8.55 14.48 -11.36
N VAL A 7 -8.44 14.66 -10.05
CA VAL A 7 -7.35 14.09 -9.24
C VAL A 7 -7.49 12.57 -9.12
N LEU A 8 -8.73 12.08 -9.02
CA LEU A 8 -9.00 10.64 -8.96
C LEU A 8 -8.76 9.92 -10.30
N GLU A 9 -8.97 10.63 -11.40
CA GLU A 9 -8.74 10.10 -12.76
C GLU A 9 -7.26 10.18 -13.20
N ALA A 10 -6.43 10.98 -12.53
CA ALA A 10 -5.04 11.16 -12.92
C ALA A 10 -4.24 9.85 -12.85
N PRO A 11 -3.57 9.46 -13.95
CA PRO A 11 -2.65 8.33 -13.92
C PRO A 11 -1.38 8.69 -13.15
N THR A 12 -0.49 7.72 -12.97
CA THR A 12 0.88 7.98 -12.51
C THR A 12 1.65 8.86 -13.52
N VAL A 13 2.58 9.69 -13.02
CA VAL A 13 3.44 10.53 -13.88
C VAL A 13 4.40 9.71 -14.75
N LEU A 14 4.71 8.50 -14.37
CA LEU A 14 5.27 7.49 -15.26
C LEU A 14 4.13 6.90 -16.07
N ALA A 15 4.14 7.10 -17.39
CA ALA A 15 3.07 6.59 -18.25
C ALA A 15 2.95 5.06 -18.13
N PRO A 16 1.77 4.53 -17.79
CA PRO A 16 1.58 3.10 -17.66
C PRO A 16 1.68 2.43 -19.04
N PRO A 17 2.33 1.25 -19.14
CA PRO A 17 2.24 0.43 -20.33
C PRO A 17 0.82 -0.08 -20.51
N SER A 18 0.51 -0.60 -21.69
CA SER A 18 -0.77 -1.27 -21.98
C SER A 18 -0.54 -2.76 -22.18
N GLY A 19 -1.59 -3.57 -21.98
CA GLY A 19 -1.55 -4.99 -22.33
C GLY A 19 -1.78 -5.95 -21.18
N ALA A 20 -2.10 -5.45 -19.99
CA ALA A 20 -2.56 -6.32 -18.90
C ALA A 20 -3.90 -6.99 -19.25
N ARG A 21 -4.07 -8.25 -18.85
CA ARG A 21 -5.39 -8.90 -18.81
C ARG A 21 -6.07 -8.48 -17.51
N VAL A 22 -7.16 -7.73 -17.62
CA VAL A 22 -7.84 -7.17 -16.45
C VAL A 22 -9.12 -7.93 -16.16
N GLU A 23 -9.21 -8.49 -14.97
CA GLU A 23 -10.44 -9.05 -14.42
C GLU A 23 -10.97 -8.09 -13.35
N ARG A 24 -12.20 -7.59 -13.57
CA ARG A 24 -12.74 -6.50 -12.76
C ARG A 24 -13.83 -6.97 -11.82
N ASP A 25 -13.98 -6.19 -10.75
CA ASP A 25 -15.14 -6.26 -9.85
C ASP A 25 -15.34 -7.60 -9.15
N LEU A 26 -14.26 -8.34 -8.88
CA LEU A 26 -14.31 -9.55 -8.08
C LEU A 26 -14.76 -9.20 -6.66
N VAL A 27 -15.84 -9.81 -6.21
CA VAL A 27 -16.38 -9.60 -4.87
C VAL A 27 -15.57 -10.42 -3.87
N TYR A 28 -14.81 -9.75 -3.02
CA TYR A 28 -14.00 -10.43 -2.00
C TYR A 28 -14.65 -10.43 -0.62
N ARG A 29 -15.62 -9.53 -0.39
CA ARG A 29 -16.34 -9.45 0.90
C ARG A 29 -17.72 -8.83 0.72
N ILE A 30 -18.70 -9.39 1.44
CA ILE A 30 -20.04 -8.81 1.61
C ILE A 30 -20.29 -8.64 3.10
N GLU A 31 -20.74 -7.46 3.51
CA GLU A 31 -21.08 -7.15 4.89
C GLU A 31 -22.34 -6.27 4.94
N GLY A 32 -23.46 -6.90 5.23
CA GLY A 32 -24.77 -6.27 5.07
C GLY A 32 -25.03 -5.90 3.61
N GLU A 33 -25.32 -4.64 3.35
CA GLU A 33 -25.54 -4.12 2.00
C GLU A 33 -24.23 -3.72 1.29
N ARG A 34 -23.11 -3.74 2.00
CA ARG A 34 -21.82 -3.35 1.46
C ARG A 34 -21.16 -4.48 0.69
N VAL A 35 -20.79 -4.22 -0.56
CA VAL A 35 -20.08 -5.14 -1.41
C VAL A 35 -18.69 -4.56 -1.69
N LEU A 36 -17.64 -5.22 -1.21
CA LEU A 36 -16.25 -4.83 -1.42
C LEU A 36 -15.65 -5.62 -2.58
N ARG A 37 -14.99 -4.90 -3.49
CA ARG A 37 -14.51 -5.44 -4.77
C ARG A 37 -13.01 -5.20 -4.95
N LEU A 38 -12.39 -6.05 -5.73
CA LEU A 38 -11.02 -5.90 -6.21
C LEU A 38 -10.95 -6.14 -7.73
N ASP A 39 -9.88 -5.66 -8.33
CA ASP A 39 -9.52 -5.98 -9.71
C ASP A 39 -8.19 -6.73 -9.74
N LEU A 40 -7.98 -7.56 -10.75
CA LEU A 40 -6.70 -8.21 -11.03
C LEU A 40 -6.16 -7.73 -12.37
N TYR A 41 -4.98 -7.15 -12.34
CA TYR A 41 -4.19 -6.78 -13.52
C TYR A 41 -3.11 -7.84 -13.70
N ARG A 42 -3.26 -8.72 -14.69
CA ARG A 42 -2.39 -9.88 -14.89
C ARG A 42 -1.47 -9.73 -16.10
N PRO A 43 -0.26 -10.27 -16.06
CA PRO A 43 0.59 -10.37 -17.24
C PRO A 43 -0.12 -11.12 -18.37
N ALA A 44 0.11 -10.71 -19.63
CA ALA A 44 -0.57 -11.30 -20.78
C ALA A 44 -0.20 -12.79 -21.01
N HIS A 45 1.02 -13.19 -20.63
CA HIS A 45 1.61 -14.48 -21.02
C HIS A 45 2.15 -15.31 -19.83
N VAL A 46 1.71 -15.00 -18.61
CA VAL A 46 2.13 -15.72 -17.40
C VAL A 46 0.90 -16.30 -16.72
N ASP A 47 0.90 -17.61 -16.49
CA ASP A 47 -0.24 -18.31 -15.88
C ASP A 47 -0.22 -18.27 -14.35
N LEU A 48 0.96 -18.13 -13.74
CA LEU A 48 1.13 -18.03 -12.30
C LEU A 48 2.11 -16.90 -11.96
N ALA A 49 1.64 -15.85 -11.31
CA ALA A 49 2.47 -14.70 -10.95
C ALA A 49 2.19 -14.21 -9.52
N PRO A 50 3.22 -13.66 -8.83
CA PRO A 50 3.05 -13.12 -7.49
C PRO A 50 2.14 -11.88 -7.48
N PRO A 51 1.18 -11.79 -6.53
CA PRO A 51 0.33 -10.61 -6.39
C PRO A 51 0.99 -9.50 -5.57
N VAL A 52 0.73 -8.25 -5.97
CA VAL A 52 1.04 -7.04 -5.20
C VAL A 52 -0.25 -6.30 -4.90
N PHE A 53 -0.64 -6.25 -3.63
CA PHE A 53 -1.84 -5.54 -3.19
C PHE A 53 -1.58 -4.04 -3.09
N LEU A 54 -2.43 -3.24 -3.71
CA LEU A 54 -2.36 -1.78 -3.69
C LEU A 54 -3.30 -1.26 -2.60
N VAL A 55 -2.74 -0.97 -1.42
CA VAL A 55 -3.49 -0.46 -0.28
C VAL A 55 -3.53 1.05 -0.33
N ASN A 56 -4.62 1.61 -0.80
CA ASN A 56 -4.82 3.04 -0.89
C ASN A 56 -4.89 3.72 0.49
N GLY A 57 -4.73 5.05 0.50
CA GLY A 57 -4.88 5.87 1.69
C GLY A 57 -6.32 5.92 2.20
N ASP A 58 -6.59 6.81 3.16
CA ASP A 58 -7.93 7.02 3.72
C ASP A 58 -8.57 8.30 3.19
N ALA A 59 -9.87 8.25 3.00
CA ALA A 59 -10.70 9.38 2.59
C ALA A 59 -12.13 9.22 3.19
N SER A 60 -13.07 10.09 2.79
CA SER A 60 -14.48 9.85 3.14
C SER A 60 -14.97 8.54 2.52
N GLU A 61 -15.97 7.93 3.15
CA GLU A 61 -16.54 6.64 2.71
C GLU A 61 -16.95 6.65 1.23
N GLU A 62 -17.59 7.73 0.79
CA GLU A 62 -18.01 7.91 -0.59
C GLU A 62 -16.85 7.89 -1.59
N VAL A 63 -15.75 8.53 -1.23
CA VAL A 63 -14.55 8.63 -2.06
C VAL A 63 -13.80 7.30 -2.07
N ILE A 64 -13.57 6.70 -0.89
CA ILE A 64 -12.75 5.49 -0.76
C ILE A 64 -13.41 4.27 -1.38
N ALA A 65 -14.75 4.25 -1.46
CA ALA A 65 -15.50 3.16 -2.07
C ALA A 65 -15.21 2.95 -3.56
N THR A 66 -14.56 3.92 -4.22
CA THR A 66 -14.19 3.87 -5.64
C THR A 66 -12.67 3.75 -5.86
N ALA A 67 -11.89 3.58 -4.80
CA ALA A 67 -10.44 3.75 -4.88
C ALA A 67 -9.73 2.80 -5.86
N LYS A 68 -10.20 1.55 -6.03
CA LYS A 68 -9.63 0.63 -7.02
C LYS A 68 -9.69 1.15 -8.46
N ASP A 69 -10.66 2.05 -8.73
CA ASP A 69 -10.91 2.62 -10.06
C ASP A 69 -10.16 3.93 -10.31
N TRP A 70 -9.42 4.47 -9.30
CA TRP A 70 -8.64 5.69 -9.50
C TRP A 70 -7.50 5.48 -10.49
N GLY A 71 -7.23 6.52 -11.28
CA GLY A 71 -6.23 6.47 -12.34
C GLY A 71 -4.86 5.98 -11.86
N VAL A 72 -4.43 6.40 -10.67
CA VAL A 72 -3.16 5.98 -10.06
C VAL A 72 -3.10 4.47 -9.82
N TYR A 73 -4.15 3.86 -9.26
CA TYR A 73 -4.13 2.42 -8.93
C TYR A 73 -4.33 1.55 -10.16
N ARG A 74 -5.10 2.04 -11.16
CA ARG A 74 -5.15 1.40 -12.48
C ARG A 74 -3.78 1.41 -13.15
N SER A 75 -3.07 2.55 -13.10
CA SER A 75 -1.71 2.66 -13.65
C SER A 75 -0.73 1.71 -12.98
N TYR A 76 -0.75 1.62 -11.65
CA TYR A 76 0.09 0.65 -10.93
C TYR A 76 -0.27 -0.80 -11.27
N GLY A 77 -1.54 -1.10 -11.48
CA GLY A 77 -1.98 -2.41 -11.99
C GLY A 77 -1.32 -2.76 -13.33
N GLU A 78 -1.34 -1.85 -14.29
CA GLU A 78 -0.70 -2.01 -15.60
C GLU A 78 0.83 -2.12 -15.47
N HIS A 79 1.47 -1.27 -14.65
CA HIS A 79 2.91 -1.33 -14.41
C HIS A 79 3.34 -2.68 -13.85
N LEU A 80 2.66 -3.19 -12.82
CA LEU A 80 2.97 -4.48 -12.20
C LEU A 80 2.78 -5.63 -13.19
N ALA A 81 1.69 -5.60 -13.97
CA ALA A 81 1.44 -6.62 -15.00
C ALA A 81 2.55 -6.66 -16.06
N ALA A 82 3.04 -5.50 -16.48
CA ALA A 82 4.15 -5.42 -17.44
C ALA A 82 5.47 -5.97 -16.88
N GLN A 83 5.62 -6.00 -15.56
CA GLN A 83 6.77 -6.58 -14.85
C GLN A 83 6.60 -8.07 -14.52
N GLY A 84 5.53 -8.72 -14.99
CA GLY A 84 5.29 -10.13 -14.70
C GLY A 84 4.64 -10.41 -13.35
N LEU A 85 4.11 -9.38 -12.69
CA LEU A 85 3.43 -9.47 -11.39
C LEU A 85 1.91 -9.26 -11.57
N VAL A 86 1.12 -9.61 -10.55
CA VAL A 86 -0.33 -9.32 -10.56
C VAL A 86 -0.60 -8.08 -9.70
N GLY A 87 -1.05 -6.99 -10.31
CA GLY A 87 -1.52 -5.82 -9.58
C GLY A 87 -2.93 -6.03 -9.03
N VAL A 88 -3.13 -5.79 -7.73
CA VAL A 88 -4.42 -6.02 -7.04
C VAL A 88 -4.89 -4.73 -6.36
N PRO A 89 -5.47 -3.76 -7.08
CA PRO A 89 -6.20 -2.67 -6.46
C PRO A 89 -7.54 -3.17 -5.91
N PHE A 90 -7.93 -2.66 -4.75
CA PHE A 90 -9.20 -3.05 -4.11
C PHE A 90 -9.80 -1.90 -3.31
N ASN A 91 -11.10 -1.95 -3.07
CA ASN A 91 -11.82 -1.03 -2.22
C ASN A 91 -11.80 -1.53 -0.77
N HIS A 92 -11.68 -0.64 0.18
CA HIS A 92 -11.87 -0.89 1.60
C HIS A 92 -12.75 0.19 2.22
N ARG A 93 -13.19 -0.01 3.44
CA ARG A 93 -13.95 1.03 4.18
C ARG A 93 -13.04 2.19 4.60
N SER A 94 -13.61 3.38 4.71
CA SER A 94 -12.96 4.48 5.39
C SER A 94 -12.68 4.14 6.85
N THR A 95 -11.56 4.63 7.37
CA THR A 95 -11.30 4.56 8.81
C THR A 95 -12.17 5.52 9.63
N ASN A 96 -12.95 6.37 8.97
CA ASN A 96 -13.72 7.43 9.61
C ASN A 96 -12.86 8.23 10.60
N ARG A 97 -11.76 8.78 10.12
CA ARG A 97 -10.77 9.52 10.95
C ARG A 97 -10.23 8.68 12.12
N GLY A 98 -10.00 7.39 11.87
CA GLY A 98 -9.44 6.47 12.83
C GLY A 98 -10.45 5.71 13.71
N GLU A 99 -11.75 6.04 13.67
CA GLU A 99 -12.77 5.31 14.45
C GLU A 99 -12.97 3.87 13.99
N ALA A 100 -12.91 3.65 12.67
CA ALA A 100 -13.14 2.37 12.02
C ALA A 100 -11.86 1.70 11.48
N THR A 101 -10.69 1.99 12.07
CA THR A 101 -9.40 1.45 11.64
C THR A 101 -9.39 -0.09 11.63
N ASP A 102 -10.02 -0.72 12.64
CA ASP A 102 -10.17 -2.19 12.71
C ASP A 102 -10.96 -2.75 11.52
N ALA A 103 -12.00 -2.04 11.11
CA ALA A 103 -12.82 -2.43 9.97
C ALA A 103 -12.04 -2.35 8.65
N ALA A 104 -11.32 -1.24 8.42
CA ALA A 104 -10.45 -1.08 7.24
C ALA A 104 -9.34 -2.16 7.22
N ALA A 105 -8.70 -2.43 8.36
CA ALA A 105 -7.70 -3.50 8.47
C ALA A 105 -8.30 -4.90 8.22
N ALA A 106 -9.55 -5.14 8.63
CA ALA A 106 -10.24 -6.38 8.32
C ALA A 106 -10.52 -6.52 6.81
N ASP A 107 -10.83 -5.43 6.12
CA ASP A 107 -11.04 -5.44 4.67
C ASP A 107 -9.75 -5.77 3.93
N VAL A 108 -8.61 -5.15 4.31
CA VAL A 108 -7.28 -5.50 3.75
C VAL A 108 -6.98 -6.98 3.92
N ARG A 109 -7.16 -7.52 5.14
CA ARG A 109 -6.94 -8.97 5.39
C ARG A 109 -7.86 -9.83 4.56
N SER A 110 -9.13 -9.44 4.39
CA SER A 110 -10.11 -10.20 3.60
C SER A 110 -9.75 -10.19 2.11
N ALA A 111 -9.28 -9.07 1.56
CA ALA A 111 -8.84 -8.99 0.16
C ALA A 111 -7.63 -9.91 -0.08
N ILE A 112 -6.64 -9.87 0.81
CA ILE A 112 -5.46 -10.75 0.73
C ILE A 112 -5.86 -12.23 0.87
N ALA A 113 -6.71 -12.56 1.84
CA ALA A 113 -7.18 -13.93 2.06
C ALA A 113 -7.95 -14.44 0.83
N PHE A 114 -8.88 -13.65 0.30
CA PHE A 114 -9.67 -14.02 -0.88
C PHE A 114 -8.77 -14.42 -2.06
N VAL A 115 -7.81 -13.57 -2.44
CA VAL A 115 -6.91 -13.85 -3.56
C VAL A 115 -6.04 -15.07 -3.28
N ARG A 116 -5.56 -15.27 -2.06
CA ARG A 116 -4.74 -16.42 -1.68
C ARG A 116 -5.54 -17.73 -1.61
N ASP A 117 -6.78 -17.67 -1.18
CA ASP A 117 -7.65 -18.85 -1.08
C ASP A 117 -8.13 -19.34 -2.46
N HIS A 118 -8.30 -18.41 -3.41
CA HIS A 118 -8.65 -18.69 -4.82
C HIS A 118 -7.43 -18.68 -5.75
N ALA A 119 -6.21 -18.84 -5.23
CA ALA A 119 -4.96 -18.64 -5.95
C ALA A 119 -4.86 -19.44 -7.26
N ASN A 120 -5.29 -20.71 -7.23
CA ASN A 120 -5.27 -21.59 -8.42
C ASN A 120 -6.22 -21.10 -9.53
N GLU A 121 -7.39 -20.63 -9.17
CA GLU A 121 -8.40 -20.11 -10.11
C GLU A 121 -7.96 -18.76 -10.70
N LEU A 122 -7.35 -17.93 -9.85
CA LEU A 122 -6.90 -16.59 -10.20
C LEU A 122 -5.51 -16.55 -10.84
N GLY A 123 -4.79 -17.67 -10.93
CA GLY A 123 -3.44 -17.73 -11.49
C GLY A 123 -2.43 -16.89 -10.69
N VAL A 124 -2.51 -16.91 -9.34
CA VAL A 124 -1.59 -16.15 -8.47
C VAL A 124 -0.78 -17.06 -7.57
N ASP A 125 0.46 -16.65 -7.27
CA ASP A 125 1.28 -17.34 -6.29
C ASP A 125 0.91 -16.91 -4.87
N ARG A 126 0.20 -17.78 -4.14
CA ARG A 126 -0.27 -17.53 -2.78
C ARG A 126 0.84 -17.41 -1.73
N GLY A 127 2.04 -17.88 -2.02
CA GLY A 127 3.19 -17.92 -1.10
C GLY A 127 4.15 -16.74 -1.27
N ARG A 128 4.00 -15.96 -2.32
CA ARG A 128 4.85 -14.80 -2.62
C ARG A 128 4.00 -13.56 -2.84
N VAL A 129 3.70 -12.84 -1.77
CA VAL A 129 2.82 -11.66 -1.80
C VAL A 129 3.61 -10.40 -1.49
N GLY A 130 3.44 -9.37 -2.32
CA GLY A 130 3.88 -8.01 -2.08
C GLY A 130 2.72 -7.12 -1.63
N VAL A 131 3.04 -6.06 -0.86
CA VAL A 131 2.06 -5.05 -0.46
C VAL A 131 2.63 -3.66 -0.71
N TRP A 132 1.90 -2.85 -1.47
CA TRP A 132 2.26 -1.45 -1.76
C TRP A 132 1.23 -0.53 -1.14
N VAL A 133 1.67 0.28 -0.18
CA VAL A 133 0.78 1.07 0.68
C VAL A 133 1.01 2.56 0.48
N PHE A 134 -0.07 3.32 0.48
CA PHE A 134 -0.05 4.76 0.20
C PHE A 134 -0.63 5.55 1.38
N SER A 135 0.02 6.68 1.72
CA SER A 135 -0.55 7.70 2.62
C SER A 135 -1.03 7.12 3.97
N ALA A 136 -2.25 7.42 4.35
CA ALA A 136 -2.90 6.94 5.57
C ALA A 136 -3.24 5.43 5.55
N GLY A 137 -2.90 4.70 4.48
CA GLY A 137 -3.03 3.24 4.42
C GLY A 137 -2.08 2.49 5.36
N GLY A 138 -0.97 3.12 5.75
CA GLY A 138 0.04 2.49 6.62
C GLY A 138 -0.51 1.87 7.89
N PRO A 139 -1.27 2.60 8.70
CA PRO A 139 -1.83 2.12 9.95
C PRO A 139 -2.67 0.85 9.83
N PHE A 140 -3.57 0.77 8.87
CA PHE A 140 -4.48 -0.38 8.73
C PHE A 140 -4.01 -1.41 7.70
N GLY A 141 -3.17 -1.00 6.74
CA GLY A 141 -2.70 -1.87 5.66
C GLY A 141 -1.38 -2.56 5.97
N LEU A 142 -0.39 -1.85 6.51
CA LEU A 142 0.95 -2.40 6.71
C LEU A 142 1.26 -2.73 8.17
N ALA A 143 0.93 -1.86 9.14
CA ALA A 143 1.31 -2.07 10.53
C ALA A 143 0.86 -3.43 11.10
N PRO A 144 -0.38 -3.92 10.87
CA PRO A 144 -0.78 -5.24 11.32
C PRO A 144 0.02 -6.38 10.67
N LEU A 145 0.39 -6.25 9.39
CA LEU A 145 1.16 -7.26 8.68
C LEU A 145 2.59 -7.36 9.21
N LEU A 146 3.24 -6.23 9.47
CA LEU A 146 4.59 -6.21 10.06
C LEU A 146 4.60 -6.74 11.50
N GLN A 147 3.52 -6.54 12.27
CA GLN A 147 3.39 -7.07 13.62
C GLN A 147 3.12 -8.58 13.63
N GLN A 148 2.32 -9.09 12.69
CA GLN A 148 1.96 -10.51 12.56
C GLN A 148 3.02 -11.35 11.86
N ARG A 149 3.79 -10.74 10.95
CA ARG A 149 4.89 -11.38 10.19
C ARG A 149 4.48 -12.68 9.49
N PRO A 150 3.47 -12.64 8.62
CA PRO A 150 3.07 -13.84 7.91
C PRO A 150 4.18 -14.25 6.91
N ASP A 151 4.46 -15.53 6.80
CA ASP A 151 5.50 -16.13 5.97
C ASP A 151 5.32 -15.88 4.46
N TRP A 152 4.09 -15.63 4.04
CA TRP A 152 3.76 -15.30 2.65
C TRP A 152 4.07 -13.84 2.26
N LEU A 153 4.25 -12.92 3.21
CA LEU A 153 4.62 -11.54 2.93
C LEU A 153 6.11 -11.45 2.61
N ARG A 154 6.45 -11.31 1.34
CA ARG A 154 7.83 -11.31 0.87
C ARG A 154 8.47 -9.95 0.84
N CYS A 155 7.70 -8.89 0.62
CA CYS A 155 8.19 -7.52 0.65
C CYS A 155 7.03 -6.52 0.77
N ALA A 156 7.34 -5.29 1.20
CA ALA A 156 6.37 -4.21 1.21
C ALA A 156 7.00 -2.86 0.86
N ALA A 157 6.23 -2.00 0.18
CA ALA A 157 6.60 -0.64 -0.12
C ALA A 157 5.59 0.36 0.46
N GLY A 158 6.05 1.52 0.90
CA GLY A 158 5.21 2.61 1.38
C GLY A 158 5.54 3.93 0.69
N PHE A 159 4.58 4.57 0.04
CA PHE A 159 4.70 5.88 -0.59
C PHE A 159 4.07 6.96 0.28
N TYR A 160 4.85 7.96 0.67
CA TYR A 160 4.39 9.07 1.55
C TYR A 160 3.44 8.58 2.65
N MET A 161 3.77 7.42 3.21
CA MET A 161 2.92 6.66 4.13
C MET A 161 3.09 7.14 5.58
N PHE A 162 2.05 6.99 6.39
CA PHE A 162 2.13 7.21 7.83
C PHE A 162 2.75 5.98 8.52
N TRP A 163 4.05 6.06 8.79
CA TRP A 163 4.84 4.97 9.38
C TRP A 163 4.72 4.90 10.91
N ASP A 164 4.47 6.06 11.52
CA ASP A 164 4.26 6.20 12.96
C ASP A 164 3.09 7.16 13.22
N LEU A 165 2.21 6.80 14.14
CA LEU A 165 1.10 7.64 14.55
C LEU A 165 1.44 8.56 15.73
N ALA A 166 2.59 8.41 16.39
CA ALA A 166 2.98 9.26 17.52
C ALA A 166 3.01 10.76 17.17
N PRO A 167 3.51 11.19 15.99
CA PRO A 167 3.47 12.60 15.58
C PRO A 167 2.06 13.15 15.31
N PHE A 168 1.07 12.27 15.15
CA PHE A 168 -0.34 12.65 14.93
C PHE A 168 -1.18 12.63 16.22
N ARG A 169 -0.54 12.47 17.39
CA ARG A 169 -1.17 12.29 18.71
C ARG A 169 -2.34 13.21 18.97
N ASP A 170 -2.19 14.52 18.70
CA ASP A 170 -3.20 15.54 18.95
C ASP A 170 -4.43 15.42 18.04
N SER A 171 -4.31 14.68 16.95
CA SER A 171 -5.39 14.39 16.00
C SER A 171 -6.07 13.04 16.26
N LEU A 172 -5.49 12.21 17.14
CA LEU A 172 -6.04 10.89 17.46
C LEU A 172 -7.13 11.00 18.52
N ARG A 173 -8.11 10.10 18.44
CA ARG A 173 -9.13 9.92 19.47
C ARG A 173 -8.68 8.89 20.50
N PRO A 174 -9.12 9.02 21.75
CA PRO A 174 -8.85 8.00 22.78
C PRO A 174 -9.31 6.59 22.38
N PRO A 175 -8.64 5.54 22.82
CA PRO A 175 -7.41 5.54 23.63
C PRO A 175 -6.14 5.74 22.79
N ILE A 176 -5.46 6.91 22.98
CA ILE A 176 -4.39 7.37 22.08
C ILE A 176 -3.18 6.42 22.07
N GLU A 177 -2.66 6.04 23.24
CA GLU A 177 -1.47 5.19 23.34
C GLU A 177 -1.68 3.80 22.75
N GLU A 178 -2.88 3.24 22.94
CA GLU A 178 -3.24 1.96 22.34
C GLU A 178 -3.30 2.05 20.83
N ARG A 179 -3.87 3.14 20.28
CA ARG A 179 -3.92 3.36 18.84
C ARG A 179 -2.53 3.51 18.22
N ILE A 180 -1.65 4.31 18.86
CA ILE A 180 -0.26 4.47 18.40
C ILE A 180 0.42 3.09 18.41
N ARG A 181 0.37 2.37 19.52
CA ARG A 181 1.01 1.05 19.63
C ARG A 181 0.48 0.05 18.60
N ARG A 182 -0.83 0.04 18.36
CA ARG A 182 -1.49 -0.95 17.50
C ARG A 182 -1.32 -0.65 16.01
N TRP A 183 -1.32 0.63 15.66
CA TRP A 183 -1.43 1.06 14.27
C TRP A 183 -0.18 1.76 13.73
N SER A 184 0.92 1.83 14.47
CA SER A 184 2.20 2.31 13.96
C SER A 184 3.07 1.16 13.47
N CYS A 185 3.67 1.31 12.28
CA CYS A 185 4.65 0.35 11.77
C CYS A 185 5.91 0.32 12.65
N VAL A 186 6.25 1.43 13.29
CA VAL A 186 7.38 1.55 14.21
C VAL A 186 7.33 0.50 15.34
N THR A 187 6.15 0.12 15.82
CA THR A 187 6.00 -0.87 16.90
C THR A 187 6.42 -2.28 16.52
N ALA A 188 6.39 -2.61 15.21
CA ALA A 188 6.93 -3.89 14.74
C ALA A 188 8.46 -4.01 14.96
N LEU A 189 9.16 -2.88 15.14
CA LEU A 189 10.58 -2.80 15.42
C LEU A 189 10.92 -3.03 16.92
N ASP A 190 9.92 -3.10 17.79
CA ASP A 190 10.11 -3.32 19.25
C ASP A 190 10.40 -4.78 19.60
N ALA A 191 10.11 -5.71 18.69
CA ALA A 191 10.44 -7.12 18.90
C ALA A 191 11.96 -7.33 19.06
N GLU A 192 12.36 -8.34 19.85
CA GLU A 192 13.79 -8.62 20.12
C GLU A 192 14.56 -8.90 18.82
N MET A 193 13.96 -9.61 17.88
CA MET A 193 14.50 -9.89 16.55
C MET A 193 13.42 -9.56 15.51
N PRO A 194 13.40 -8.35 14.94
CA PRO A 194 12.45 -8.02 13.91
C PRO A 194 12.87 -8.69 12.59
N ASP A 195 12.44 -9.94 12.43
CA ASP A 195 12.51 -10.65 11.14
C ASP A 195 11.42 -10.09 10.23
N LEU A 196 11.69 -8.92 9.67
CA LEU A 196 10.78 -8.23 8.76
C LEU A 196 11.21 -8.51 7.32
N PRO A 197 10.25 -8.63 6.40
CA PRO A 197 10.59 -8.73 4.99
C PRO A 197 11.30 -7.46 4.51
N PRO A 198 12.02 -7.49 3.37
CA PRO A 198 12.53 -6.31 2.71
C PRO A 198 11.48 -5.22 2.59
N LEU A 199 11.83 -4.00 2.98
CA LEU A 199 10.94 -2.85 2.97
C LEU A 199 11.48 -1.74 2.06
N LEU A 200 10.58 -1.02 1.39
CA LEU A 200 10.89 0.20 0.67
C LEU A 200 10.06 1.35 1.20
N LEU A 201 10.71 2.48 1.48
CA LEU A 201 10.09 3.72 1.93
C LEU A 201 10.39 4.83 0.94
N ALA A 202 9.37 5.31 0.23
CA ALA A 202 9.46 6.50 -0.60
C ALA A 202 8.94 7.72 0.17
N ARG A 203 9.87 8.66 0.44
CA ARG A 203 9.63 9.84 1.28
C ARG A 203 9.39 11.06 0.41
N ALA A 204 8.27 11.76 0.63
CA ALA A 204 7.95 13.04 0.00
C ALA A 204 8.51 14.18 0.88
N GLY A 205 9.53 14.88 0.44
CA GLY A 205 10.26 15.87 1.24
C GLY A 205 9.46 17.12 1.59
N ARG A 206 8.35 17.40 0.89
CA ARG A 206 7.41 18.49 1.18
C ARG A 206 6.09 18.01 1.79
N ASP A 207 6.07 16.82 2.35
CA ASP A 207 4.90 16.30 3.06
C ASP A 207 4.65 17.05 4.39
N GLY A 208 3.52 16.76 5.04
CA GLY A 208 3.22 17.32 6.35
C GLY A 208 4.26 16.91 7.41
N ALA A 209 4.55 17.84 8.35
CA ALA A 209 5.60 17.64 9.35
C ALA A 209 5.45 16.32 10.15
N ALA A 210 4.23 15.94 10.53
CA ALA A 210 3.97 14.70 11.25
C ALA A 210 4.27 13.44 10.41
N ALA A 211 3.98 13.46 9.11
CA ALA A 211 4.31 12.35 8.22
C ALA A 211 5.83 12.21 8.05
N LEU A 212 6.54 13.32 7.88
CA LEU A 212 8.00 13.36 7.79
C LEU A 212 8.66 12.84 9.08
N GLU A 213 8.22 13.32 10.25
CA GLU A 213 8.73 12.89 11.55
C GLU A 213 8.52 11.37 11.76
N GLY A 214 7.34 10.87 11.41
CA GLY A 214 7.02 9.44 11.48
C GLY A 214 7.91 8.59 10.57
N ALA A 215 8.14 9.02 9.33
CA ALA A 215 9.02 8.37 8.38
C ALA A 215 10.48 8.39 8.88
N ASP A 216 10.98 9.55 9.33
CA ASP A 216 12.35 9.68 9.84
C ASP A 216 12.58 8.83 11.10
N THR A 217 11.58 8.72 11.98
CA THR A 217 11.62 7.84 13.15
C THR A 217 11.69 6.37 12.73
N PHE A 218 10.87 5.95 11.77
CA PHE A 218 10.91 4.58 11.26
C PHE A 218 12.26 4.27 10.62
N ILE A 219 12.78 5.13 9.73
CA ILE A 219 14.07 4.96 9.06
C ILE A 219 15.20 4.79 10.09
N ARG A 220 15.28 5.69 11.08
CA ARG A 220 16.31 5.65 12.10
C ARG A 220 16.27 4.33 12.89
N ARG A 221 15.08 3.92 13.35
CA ARG A 221 14.91 2.70 14.15
C ARG A 221 15.11 1.44 13.33
N ALA A 222 14.62 1.37 12.12
CA ALA A 222 14.82 0.23 11.22
C ALA A 222 16.30 -0.01 10.94
N ARG A 223 17.08 1.06 10.67
CA ARG A 223 18.53 0.97 10.50
C ARG A 223 19.24 0.49 11.75
N GLN A 224 18.86 0.98 12.95
CA GLN A 224 19.42 0.52 14.23
C GLN A 224 19.14 -0.97 14.51
N ARG A 225 18.06 -1.50 13.95
CA ARG A 225 17.63 -2.88 14.11
C ARG A 225 18.09 -3.80 12.96
N GLY A 226 18.85 -3.27 12.00
CA GLY A 226 19.37 -4.05 10.86
C GLY A 226 18.29 -4.54 9.89
N VAL A 227 17.15 -3.86 9.83
CA VAL A 227 16.07 -4.19 8.88
C VAL A 227 16.54 -3.87 7.47
N ASP A 228 16.29 -4.77 6.51
CA ASP A 228 16.50 -4.51 5.08
C ASP A 228 15.51 -3.44 4.60
N LEU A 229 15.99 -2.19 4.59
CA LEU A 229 15.20 -1.01 4.26
C LEU A 229 15.84 -0.19 3.14
N THR A 230 15.19 -0.17 1.97
CA THR A 230 15.47 0.79 0.90
C THR A 230 14.74 2.10 1.16
N VAL A 231 15.45 3.22 1.12
CA VAL A 231 14.86 4.56 1.27
C VAL A 231 15.04 5.34 -0.02
N LEU A 232 13.94 5.75 -0.63
CA LEU A 232 13.91 6.60 -1.82
C LEU A 232 13.40 7.99 -1.41
N ASP A 233 14.30 8.97 -1.41
CA ASP A 233 13.95 10.34 -1.04
C ASP A 233 13.61 11.16 -2.29
N HIS A 234 12.48 11.88 -2.21
CA HIS A 234 12.10 12.91 -3.17
C HIS A 234 12.15 14.27 -2.47
N PRO A 235 13.28 14.97 -2.45
CA PRO A 235 13.48 16.16 -1.61
C PRO A 235 12.46 17.27 -1.84
N THR A 236 11.98 17.40 -3.06
CA THR A 236 11.00 18.42 -3.48
C THR A 236 9.61 17.86 -3.70
N GLY A 237 9.40 16.55 -3.54
CA GLY A 237 8.15 15.87 -3.78
C GLY A 237 7.09 16.25 -2.74
N GLN A 238 5.87 16.47 -3.20
CA GLN A 238 4.71 16.68 -2.36
C GLN A 238 4.04 15.34 -2.04
N HIS A 239 3.10 15.34 -1.10
CA HIS A 239 2.23 14.19 -0.84
C HIS A 239 1.46 13.81 -2.13
N GLY A 240 1.61 12.56 -2.61
CA GLY A 240 1.06 12.15 -3.91
C GLY A 240 1.94 12.54 -5.10
N PHE A 241 3.26 12.66 -4.93
CA PHE A 241 4.21 13.03 -5.97
C PHE A 241 4.10 12.17 -7.24
N ASP A 242 3.70 10.93 -7.09
CA ASP A 242 3.54 9.95 -8.16
C ASP A 242 2.42 10.27 -9.17
N THR A 243 1.53 11.21 -8.82
CA THR A 243 0.48 11.72 -9.70
C THR A 243 0.54 13.23 -9.91
N ARG A 244 1.27 13.95 -9.05
CA ARG A 244 1.25 15.42 -8.98
C ARG A 244 2.52 16.11 -9.42
N ASP A 245 3.66 15.44 -9.22
CA ASP A 245 4.96 16.00 -9.53
C ASP A 245 5.49 15.36 -10.83
N ASP A 246 5.17 15.99 -11.95
CA ASP A 246 5.58 15.53 -13.28
C ASP A 246 7.08 15.83 -13.53
N ASP A 247 7.94 15.13 -12.78
CA ASP A 247 9.39 15.24 -12.85
C ASP A 247 10.08 13.88 -12.92
N GLU A 248 11.39 13.89 -13.23
CA GLU A 248 12.14 12.66 -13.41
C GLU A 248 12.33 11.91 -12.09
N ARG A 249 12.46 12.60 -10.94
CA ARG A 249 12.63 11.93 -9.66
C ARG A 249 11.40 11.11 -9.26
N SER A 250 10.21 11.62 -9.51
CA SER A 250 8.96 10.87 -9.33
C SER A 250 8.94 9.60 -10.19
N ARG A 251 9.35 9.70 -11.46
CA ARG A 251 9.41 8.55 -12.37
C ARG A 251 10.46 7.53 -11.95
N GLU A 252 11.63 7.97 -11.51
CA GLU A 252 12.69 7.10 -10.98
C GLU A 252 12.20 6.32 -9.78
N ILE A 253 11.57 6.98 -8.80
CA ILE A 253 11.03 6.32 -7.60
C ILE A 253 10.01 5.24 -7.97
N ILE A 254 9.13 5.51 -8.94
CA ILE A 254 8.18 4.49 -9.42
C ILE A 254 8.94 3.30 -10.02
N ARG A 255 9.93 3.51 -10.93
CA ARG A 255 10.72 2.44 -11.55
C ARG A 255 11.48 1.62 -10.50
N GLU A 256 12.21 2.29 -9.60
CA GLU A 256 12.97 1.64 -8.53
C GLU A 256 12.08 0.78 -7.61
N THR A 257 10.83 1.23 -7.38
CA THR A 257 9.85 0.46 -6.58
C THR A 257 9.33 -0.75 -7.35
N LEU A 258 9.08 -0.64 -8.65
CA LEU A 258 8.71 -1.78 -9.49
C LEU A 258 9.85 -2.82 -9.50
N ASP A 259 11.09 -2.38 -9.69
CA ASP A 259 12.28 -3.23 -9.64
C ASP A 259 12.47 -3.90 -8.26
N PHE A 260 12.14 -3.20 -7.18
CA PHE A 260 12.15 -3.75 -5.83
C PHE A 260 11.15 -4.91 -5.70
N PHE A 261 9.92 -4.76 -6.18
CA PHE A 261 8.94 -5.85 -6.17
C PHE A 261 9.39 -7.04 -7.02
N VAL A 262 9.92 -6.79 -8.23
CA VAL A 262 10.42 -7.86 -9.10
C VAL A 262 11.52 -8.65 -8.39
N ARG A 263 12.54 -7.99 -7.83
CA ARG A 263 13.64 -8.69 -7.14
C ARG A 263 13.18 -9.55 -5.97
N ASN A 264 12.22 -9.08 -5.18
CA ASN A 264 11.80 -9.77 -3.96
C ASN A 264 10.68 -10.80 -4.17
N LEU A 265 10.06 -10.81 -5.34
CA LEU A 265 8.96 -11.73 -5.67
C LEU A 265 9.33 -12.77 -6.74
N SER A 266 10.48 -12.62 -7.42
CA SER A 266 10.89 -13.54 -8.49
C SER A 266 11.59 -14.81 -8.00
N GLU A 267 12.00 -14.87 -6.73
CA GLU A 267 12.73 -16.01 -6.13
C GLU A 267 11.84 -16.96 -5.34
#